data_2fc8e03179aab3de8f6c4b7d8ee186d8
#
_entry.id   2fc8e03179aab3de8f6c4b7d8ee186d8
#
_cell.length_a   1.000
_cell.length_b   1.000
_cell.length_c   1.000
_cell.angle_alpha   90.00
_cell.angle_beta   90.00
_cell.angle_gamma   90.00
#
_symmetry.space_group_name_H-M   'P 1'
#
loop_
_entity.id
_entity.type
_entity.pdbx_description
1 polymer ?
#
loop_
_entity_poly.entity_id
_entity_poly.type
_entity_poly.pdbx_seq_one_letter_code
_entity_poly.pdbx_strand_id
1 'polypeptide(L)'
;MRSIRITTTLFSLGLLPAAAATVAPLGERVDKAMRDEMAGQELIGLAVGIIQDGQIAYLKGYGLANREQRLPVTRQTMFRWASISKSLTVVAAMQLWERGDLDLKREARSYVPEFPDKGTPIRVRHLLCHQGGIVHYTNGKVIRTNRDYPVAHPFENVIYALDTFKESPLVNKPGEKYSYSTRGYMLVSAVVERAGKQKFAHQVRNRTAKPLKLATLQPDYQWEEIPHRAVGYRQRGGQVEVSTNTDVSWKLGGGGFISNIDDLAKFAAGLLNHRLVKPATRQKMWARQMTSGGEQTKYALGFSFNHYRDAELHTWKANGTGIEIVGHSGSQKKAKTWMALSPQKKLGIVVMSNSEYARPRRLAGRLLEVVMPKGLQPSE
;
A
#
# COMPACT_ATOMS: atom_id res chain seq x y z
N MET A 1 28.31 70.33 -59.06
CA MET A 1 27.27 69.50 -58.47
C MET A 1 27.91 68.27 -57.84
N ARG A 2 28.09 68.21 -56.49
CA ARG A 2 28.66 67.09 -55.76
C ARG A 2 27.59 66.24 -55.27
N SER A 3 27.59 64.94 -55.65
CA SER A 3 26.64 63.94 -55.26
C SER A 3 27.07 63.34 -53.93
N ILE A 4 26.20 63.42 -52.89
CA ILE A 4 26.42 62.83 -51.59
C ILE A 4 25.78 61.40 -51.61
N ARG A 5 26.62 60.39 -51.45
CA ARG A 5 26.14 59.00 -51.24
C ARG A 5 25.89 58.78 -49.75
N ILE A 6 24.67 58.50 -49.37
CA ILE A 6 24.30 58.06 -48.00
C ILE A 6 24.44 56.56 -47.95
N THR A 7 25.33 56.01 -47.13
CA THR A 7 25.48 54.59 -46.87
C THR A 7 24.61 54.20 -45.64
N THR A 8 23.57 53.44 -45.82
CA THR A 8 22.73 52.96 -44.76
C THR A 8 23.30 51.63 -44.25
N THR A 9 23.82 51.64 -43.02
CA THR A 9 24.30 50.41 -42.34
C THR A 9 23.13 49.77 -41.63
N LEU A 10 22.68 48.58 -42.08
CA LEU A 10 21.70 47.75 -41.40
C LEU A 10 22.36 46.98 -40.24
N PHE A 11 22.02 47.33 -39.01
CA PHE A 11 22.33 46.51 -37.83
C PHE A 11 21.32 45.34 -37.77
N SER A 12 21.80 44.13 -38.04
CA SER A 12 21.06 42.91 -37.76
C SER A 12 21.15 42.59 -36.27
N LEU A 13 20.07 42.79 -35.50
CA LEU A 13 19.96 42.22 -34.16
C LEU A 13 19.83 40.70 -34.29
N GLY A 14 20.89 39.98 -34.00
CA GLY A 14 20.85 38.53 -33.84
C GLY A 14 20.05 38.16 -32.59
N LEU A 15 18.87 37.57 -32.76
CA LEU A 15 18.17 36.90 -31.67
C LEU A 15 19.03 35.72 -31.22
N LEU A 16 19.57 35.79 -30.01
CA LEU A 16 20.16 34.64 -29.32
C LEU A 16 19.05 33.64 -29.05
N PRO A 17 19.19 32.34 -29.40
CA PRO A 17 18.19 31.34 -29.07
C PRO A 17 18.11 31.22 -27.54
N ALA A 18 16.90 31.38 -26.99
CA ALA A 18 16.66 31.11 -25.59
C ALA A 18 17.07 29.65 -25.30
N ALA A 19 18.07 29.47 -24.45
CA ALA A 19 18.50 28.15 -24.01
C ALA A 19 17.30 27.45 -23.40
N ALA A 20 16.82 26.38 -24.03
CA ALA A 20 15.77 25.52 -23.46
C ALA A 20 16.30 24.97 -22.14
N ALA A 21 15.65 25.32 -21.04
CA ALA A 21 16.04 24.84 -19.71
C ALA A 21 15.95 23.30 -19.74
N THR A 22 17.10 22.65 -19.68
CA THR A 22 17.19 21.19 -19.62
C THR A 22 16.54 20.69 -18.33
N VAL A 23 15.49 19.87 -18.44
CA VAL A 23 14.84 19.27 -17.27
C VAL A 23 15.86 18.35 -16.59
N ALA A 24 16.11 18.56 -15.29
CA ALA A 24 17.02 17.74 -14.51
C ALA A 24 16.63 16.24 -14.56
N PRO A 25 17.59 15.31 -14.52
CA PRO A 25 17.33 13.88 -14.51
C PRO A 25 16.34 13.47 -13.44
N LEU A 26 15.55 12.42 -13.69
CA LEU A 26 14.52 11.93 -12.76
C LEU A 26 15.07 11.74 -11.33
N GLY A 27 16.25 11.12 -11.21
CA GLY A 27 16.88 10.86 -9.92
C GLY A 27 17.13 12.12 -9.11
N GLU A 28 17.66 13.17 -9.73
CA GLU A 28 17.95 14.44 -9.05
C GLU A 28 16.67 15.14 -8.57
N ARG A 29 15.63 15.13 -9.40
CA ARG A 29 14.33 15.71 -9.06
C ARG A 29 13.67 14.97 -7.88
N VAL A 30 13.73 13.63 -7.89
CA VAL A 30 13.22 12.78 -6.80
C VAL A 30 14.04 13.03 -5.53
N ASP A 31 15.38 13.05 -5.64
CA ASP A 31 16.28 13.30 -4.52
C ASP A 31 16.00 14.63 -3.83
N LYS A 32 15.82 15.69 -4.62
CA LYS A 32 15.46 17.00 -4.07
C LYS A 32 14.12 16.96 -3.37
N ALA A 33 13.08 16.43 -4.01
CA ALA A 33 11.73 16.37 -3.45
C ALA A 33 11.68 15.55 -2.16
N MET A 34 12.41 14.43 -2.10
CA MET A 34 12.41 13.58 -0.89
C MET A 34 13.23 14.18 0.24
N ARG A 35 14.35 14.84 -0.03
CA ARG A 35 15.10 15.58 1.00
C ARG A 35 14.29 16.72 1.59
N ASP A 36 13.61 17.51 0.76
CA ASP A 36 12.74 18.60 1.22
C ASP A 36 11.60 18.09 2.11
N GLU A 37 10.94 17.00 1.71
CA GLU A 37 9.84 16.40 2.49
C GLU A 37 10.33 15.76 3.78
N MET A 38 11.50 15.10 3.77
CA MET A 38 12.09 14.54 4.98
C MET A 38 12.44 15.61 6.00
N ALA A 39 13.04 16.71 5.55
CA ALA A 39 13.36 17.85 6.41
C ALA A 39 12.08 18.49 6.96
N GLY A 40 11.07 18.73 6.12
CA GLY A 40 9.81 19.34 6.52
C GLY A 40 8.94 18.49 7.44
N GLN A 41 9.16 17.19 7.49
CA GLN A 41 8.44 16.24 8.37
C GLN A 41 9.34 15.66 9.47
N GLU A 42 10.60 16.01 9.55
CA GLU A 42 11.61 15.48 10.48
C GLU A 42 11.72 13.94 10.45
N LEU A 43 11.62 13.34 9.25
CA LEU A 43 11.62 11.90 9.10
C LEU A 43 13.01 11.29 9.35
N ILE A 44 13.04 10.18 10.09
CA ILE A 44 14.29 9.45 10.36
C ILE A 44 14.71 8.65 9.15
N GLY A 45 13.81 7.84 8.57
CA GLY A 45 14.12 6.98 7.44
C GLY A 45 12.96 6.83 6.47
N LEU A 46 13.30 6.75 5.19
CA LEU A 46 12.37 6.68 4.07
C LEU A 46 12.94 5.81 2.96
N ALA A 47 12.12 4.98 2.34
CA ALA A 47 12.42 4.32 1.08
C ALA A 47 11.28 4.57 0.09
N VAL A 48 11.62 4.87 -1.16
CA VAL A 48 10.64 5.15 -2.22
C VAL A 48 10.94 4.37 -3.49
N GLY A 49 9.89 4.07 -4.24
CA GLY A 49 9.97 3.48 -5.56
C GLY A 49 8.98 4.12 -6.52
N ILE A 50 9.41 4.23 -7.77
CA ILE A 50 8.62 4.76 -8.88
C ILE A 50 8.56 3.68 -9.97
N ILE A 51 7.37 3.38 -10.43
CA ILE A 51 7.08 2.52 -11.57
C ILE A 51 6.55 3.41 -12.68
N GLN A 52 7.19 3.38 -13.85
CA GLN A 52 6.73 4.06 -15.08
C GLN A 52 6.60 3.01 -16.18
N ASP A 53 5.56 3.10 -16.99
CA ASP A 53 5.25 2.14 -18.07
C ASP A 53 5.23 0.68 -17.59
N GLY A 54 4.86 0.48 -16.32
CA GLY A 54 4.84 -0.84 -15.67
C GLY A 54 6.23 -1.37 -15.27
N GLN A 55 7.31 -0.60 -15.46
CA GLN A 55 8.67 -0.96 -15.09
C GLN A 55 9.16 -0.13 -13.90
N ILE A 56 10.04 -0.70 -13.08
CA ILE A 56 10.65 0.03 -11.98
C ILE A 56 11.66 1.01 -12.54
N ALA A 57 11.35 2.31 -12.49
CA ALA A 57 12.19 3.40 -12.98
C ALA A 57 13.13 3.97 -11.90
N TYR A 58 12.74 3.85 -10.62
CA TYR A 58 13.53 4.42 -9.54
C TYR A 58 13.29 3.68 -8.21
N LEU A 59 14.38 3.43 -7.45
CA LEU A 59 14.33 2.88 -6.10
C LEU A 59 15.47 3.48 -5.28
N LYS A 60 15.15 4.08 -4.12
CA LYS A 60 16.17 4.63 -3.22
C LYS A 60 15.71 4.70 -1.77
N GLY A 61 16.66 4.53 -0.85
CA GLY A 61 16.52 4.81 0.56
C GLY A 61 17.13 6.16 0.93
N TYR A 62 16.58 6.80 1.96
CA TYR A 62 17.02 8.08 2.50
C TYR A 62 17.00 8.05 4.02
N GLY A 63 17.91 8.79 4.66
CA GLY A 63 17.99 8.88 6.12
C GLY A 63 18.46 7.58 6.76
N LEU A 64 17.97 7.28 7.95
CA LEU A 64 18.49 6.24 8.83
C LEU A 64 17.46 5.13 9.11
N ALA A 65 17.89 3.89 8.90
CA ALA A 65 17.16 2.68 9.31
C ALA A 65 17.25 2.47 10.83
N ASN A 66 18.37 2.86 11.41
CA ASN A 66 18.64 2.88 12.85
C ASN A 66 19.43 4.16 13.16
N ARG A 67 18.80 5.10 13.88
CA ARG A 67 19.41 6.39 14.21
C ARG A 67 20.51 6.24 15.25
N GLU A 68 20.29 5.40 16.24
CA GLU A 68 21.18 5.19 17.38
C GLU A 68 22.52 4.58 16.91
N GLN A 69 22.48 3.69 15.93
CA GLN A 69 23.65 3.04 15.31
C GLN A 69 24.11 3.76 14.02
N ARG A 70 23.45 4.85 13.61
CA ARG A 70 23.74 5.58 12.38
C ARG A 70 23.69 4.73 11.11
N LEU A 71 22.88 3.65 11.10
CA LEU A 71 22.72 2.78 9.93
C LEU A 71 21.81 3.45 8.89
N PRO A 72 22.26 3.60 7.63
CA PRO A 72 21.46 4.24 6.60
C PRO A 72 20.29 3.35 6.14
N VAL A 73 19.24 3.98 5.62
CA VAL A 73 18.24 3.26 4.82
C VAL A 73 18.85 2.91 3.47
N THR A 74 18.84 1.64 3.15
CA THR A 74 19.27 1.10 1.85
C THR A 74 18.11 0.38 1.17
N ARG A 75 18.32 -0.14 -0.04
CA ARG A 75 17.33 -0.98 -0.73
C ARG A 75 17.07 -2.32 0.00
N GLN A 76 18.00 -2.79 0.84
CA GLN A 76 17.84 -3.97 1.67
C GLN A 76 17.06 -3.72 2.96
N THR A 77 16.88 -2.46 3.38
CA THR A 77 16.19 -2.14 4.62
C THR A 77 14.77 -2.70 4.63
N MET A 78 14.45 -3.44 5.67
CA MET A 78 13.17 -4.13 5.85
C MET A 78 12.16 -3.26 6.59
N PHE A 79 11.01 -3.02 5.98
CA PHE A 79 9.91 -2.25 6.55
C PHE A 79 8.63 -3.08 6.64
N ARG A 80 7.85 -2.89 7.68
CA ARG A 80 6.50 -3.45 7.79
C ARG A 80 5.60 -2.91 6.67
N TRP A 81 4.87 -3.81 6.00
CA TRP A 81 3.86 -3.41 5.01
C TRP A 81 2.61 -2.82 5.64
N ALA A 82 2.39 -3.12 6.91
CA ALA A 82 1.17 -2.75 7.59
C ALA A 82 -0.07 -3.15 6.74
N SER A 83 -1.06 -2.28 6.62
CA SER A 83 -2.30 -2.62 5.92
C SER A 83 -2.16 -2.89 4.41
N ILE A 84 -1.03 -2.63 3.77
CA ILE A 84 -0.77 -3.10 2.40
C ILE A 84 -0.79 -4.64 2.34
N SER A 85 -0.51 -5.33 3.45
CA SER A 85 -0.69 -6.79 3.57
C SER A 85 -2.10 -7.27 3.17
N LYS A 86 -3.12 -6.42 3.27
CA LYS A 86 -4.48 -6.73 2.80
C LYS A 86 -4.55 -6.94 1.29
N SER A 87 -3.77 -6.17 0.53
CA SER A 87 -3.68 -6.36 -0.92
C SER A 87 -3.05 -7.70 -1.28
N LEU A 88 -2.03 -8.18 -0.51
CA LEU A 88 -1.49 -9.55 -0.67
C LEU A 88 -2.57 -10.60 -0.41
N THR A 89 -3.33 -10.43 0.66
CA THR A 89 -4.41 -11.36 1.05
C THR A 89 -5.49 -11.44 -0.02
N VAL A 90 -5.87 -10.29 -0.59
CA VAL A 90 -6.85 -10.26 -1.69
C VAL A 90 -6.32 -10.93 -2.95
N VAL A 91 -5.07 -10.69 -3.32
CA VAL A 91 -4.46 -11.38 -4.46
C VAL A 91 -4.55 -12.89 -4.27
N ALA A 92 -4.17 -13.42 -3.11
CA ALA A 92 -4.27 -14.85 -2.82
C ALA A 92 -5.71 -15.37 -2.90
N ALA A 93 -6.68 -14.61 -2.36
CA ALA A 93 -8.11 -14.97 -2.45
C ALA A 93 -8.61 -14.96 -3.89
N MET A 94 -8.25 -13.97 -4.69
CA MET A 94 -8.71 -13.85 -6.08
C MET A 94 -8.06 -14.88 -7.01
N GLN A 95 -6.84 -15.30 -6.73
CA GLN A 95 -6.22 -16.44 -7.43
C GLN A 95 -6.93 -17.76 -7.14
N LEU A 96 -7.43 -17.98 -5.91
CA LEU A 96 -8.27 -19.11 -5.56
C LEU A 96 -9.63 -19.00 -6.24
N TRP A 97 -10.22 -17.82 -6.30
CA TRP A 97 -11.46 -17.56 -7.02
C TRP A 97 -11.33 -17.86 -8.52
N GLU A 98 -10.23 -17.45 -9.18
CA GLU A 98 -9.96 -17.76 -10.59
C GLU A 98 -9.91 -19.26 -10.90
N ARG A 99 -9.53 -20.07 -9.91
CA ARG A 99 -9.42 -21.52 -10.04
C ARG A 99 -10.71 -22.26 -9.64
N GLY A 100 -11.70 -21.55 -9.09
CA GLY A 100 -12.92 -22.14 -8.57
C GLY A 100 -12.80 -22.72 -7.16
N ASP A 101 -11.65 -22.60 -6.50
CA ASP A 101 -11.42 -23.08 -5.12
C ASP A 101 -12.09 -22.20 -4.07
N LEU A 102 -12.44 -20.96 -4.42
CA LEU A 102 -13.08 -19.99 -3.53
C LEU A 102 -14.23 -19.27 -4.25
N ASP A 103 -15.41 -19.24 -3.60
CA ASP A 103 -16.57 -18.47 -4.06
C ASP A 103 -16.74 -17.20 -3.21
N LEU A 104 -16.72 -16.03 -3.85
CA LEU A 104 -16.89 -14.74 -3.19
C LEU A 104 -18.29 -14.53 -2.59
N LYS A 105 -19.31 -15.23 -3.10
CA LYS A 105 -20.70 -15.16 -2.63
C LYS A 105 -20.97 -16.09 -1.46
N ARG A 106 -20.11 -17.10 -1.28
CA ARG A 106 -20.25 -18.09 -0.23
C ARG A 106 -19.97 -17.49 1.14
N GLU A 107 -20.62 -18.03 2.18
CA GLU A 107 -20.40 -17.62 3.57
C GLU A 107 -18.99 -18.02 4.03
N ALA A 108 -18.28 -17.11 4.72
CA ALA A 108 -16.92 -17.36 5.21
C ALA A 108 -16.86 -18.55 6.18
N ARG A 109 -17.88 -18.73 7.02
CA ARG A 109 -17.98 -19.82 7.97
C ARG A 109 -18.03 -21.21 7.30
N SER A 110 -18.51 -21.33 6.07
CA SER A 110 -18.47 -22.60 5.35
C SER A 110 -17.06 -23.06 4.97
N TYR A 111 -16.07 -22.14 4.95
CA TYR A 111 -14.65 -22.47 4.83
C TYR A 111 -13.98 -22.60 6.21
N VAL A 112 -14.43 -21.82 7.19
CA VAL A 112 -13.83 -21.69 8.53
C VAL A 112 -14.90 -21.95 9.58
N PRO A 113 -15.24 -23.22 9.83
CA PRO A 113 -16.31 -23.60 10.80
C PRO A 113 -15.98 -23.19 12.24
N GLU A 114 -14.69 -22.90 12.53
CA GLU A 114 -14.26 -22.38 13.83
C GLU A 114 -14.71 -20.94 14.10
N PHE A 115 -15.18 -20.21 13.07
CA PHE A 115 -15.77 -18.90 13.24
C PHE A 115 -17.27 -19.06 13.59
N PRO A 116 -17.75 -18.49 14.72
CA PRO A 116 -19.11 -18.72 15.21
C PRO A 116 -20.16 -18.11 14.27
N ASP A 117 -21.36 -18.67 14.34
CA ASP A 117 -22.53 -18.08 13.70
C ASP A 117 -22.84 -16.72 14.31
N LYS A 118 -23.03 -15.71 13.43
CA LYS A 118 -23.39 -14.36 13.85
C LYS A 118 -24.85 -14.00 13.59
N GLY A 119 -25.70 -15.01 13.33
CA GLY A 119 -27.11 -14.83 13.05
C GLY A 119 -27.40 -14.23 11.67
N THR A 120 -26.36 -13.97 10.87
CA THR A 120 -26.47 -13.43 9.52
C THR A 120 -25.25 -13.81 8.68
N PRO A 121 -25.43 -14.23 7.42
CA PRO A 121 -24.33 -14.76 6.62
C PRO A 121 -23.31 -13.67 6.24
N ILE A 122 -22.04 -13.88 6.64
CA ILE A 122 -20.92 -13.04 6.26
C ILE A 122 -20.28 -13.65 5.02
N ARG A 123 -20.54 -13.10 3.84
CA ARG A 123 -19.94 -13.60 2.60
C ARG A 123 -18.49 -13.18 2.48
N VAL A 124 -17.68 -13.98 1.77
CA VAL A 124 -16.25 -13.68 1.54
C VAL A 124 -16.08 -12.27 0.93
N ARG A 125 -16.92 -11.91 -0.08
CA ARG A 125 -16.88 -10.55 -0.67
C ARG A 125 -17.07 -9.43 0.35
N HIS A 126 -17.94 -9.63 1.35
CA HIS A 126 -18.19 -8.61 2.38
C HIS A 126 -16.92 -8.32 3.20
N LEU A 127 -16.14 -9.35 3.48
CA LEU A 127 -14.86 -9.19 4.20
C LEU A 127 -13.82 -8.44 3.36
N LEU A 128 -13.70 -8.82 2.08
CA LEU A 128 -12.72 -8.23 1.16
C LEU A 128 -12.93 -6.73 0.94
N CYS A 129 -14.18 -6.24 1.00
CA CYS A 129 -14.53 -4.83 0.82
C CYS A 129 -14.91 -4.10 2.12
N HIS A 130 -14.61 -4.67 3.28
CA HIS A 130 -14.94 -4.08 4.59
C HIS A 130 -16.43 -3.82 4.82
N GLN A 131 -17.28 -4.71 4.33
CA GLN A 131 -18.72 -4.70 4.57
C GLN A 131 -19.18 -5.89 5.45
N GLY A 132 -18.24 -6.61 6.07
CA GLY A 132 -18.55 -7.81 6.87
C GLY A 132 -19.09 -7.53 8.28
N GLY A 133 -19.11 -6.28 8.73
CA GLY A 133 -19.52 -5.92 10.07
C GLY A 133 -18.58 -6.40 11.19
N ILE A 134 -17.39 -6.89 10.86
CA ILE A 134 -16.42 -7.36 11.85
C ILE A 134 -15.80 -6.17 12.61
N VAL A 135 -15.78 -6.28 13.92
CA VAL A 135 -15.19 -5.28 14.83
C VAL A 135 -13.74 -4.91 14.46
N HIS A 136 -13.39 -3.64 14.59
CA HIS A 136 -12.01 -3.12 14.46
C HIS A 136 -11.44 -2.73 15.84
N TYR A 137 -10.41 -1.88 15.88
CA TYR A 137 -9.76 -1.47 17.13
C TYR A 137 -10.63 -0.53 17.97
N THR A 138 -11.45 0.30 17.32
CA THR A 138 -12.13 1.45 17.95
C THR A 138 -13.62 1.53 17.69
N ASN A 139 -14.21 0.55 16.98
CA ASN A 139 -15.60 0.65 16.53
C ASN A 139 -16.55 -0.36 17.18
N GLY A 140 -16.13 -1.02 18.26
CA GLY A 140 -16.98 -1.98 18.95
C GLY A 140 -16.25 -2.75 20.07
N LYS A 141 -17.01 -3.52 20.84
CA LYS A 141 -16.47 -4.36 21.93
C LYS A 141 -15.71 -5.55 21.35
N VAL A 142 -14.43 -5.68 21.68
CA VAL A 142 -13.61 -6.82 21.32
C VAL A 142 -13.71 -7.87 22.43
N ILE A 143 -14.15 -9.08 22.06
CA ILE A 143 -14.22 -10.24 22.96
C ILE A 143 -13.20 -11.26 22.45
N ARG A 144 -12.28 -11.66 23.30
CA ARG A 144 -11.26 -12.67 23.02
C ARG A 144 -11.69 -14.01 23.61
N THR A 145 -11.36 -15.10 22.91
CA THR A 145 -11.45 -16.44 23.46
C THR A 145 -10.20 -16.70 24.28
N ASN A 146 -10.37 -17.01 25.56
CA ASN A 146 -9.28 -17.45 26.40
C ASN A 146 -9.13 -18.96 26.24
N ARG A 147 -7.98 -19.39 25.78
CA ARG A 147 -7.57 -20.78 25.77
C ARG A 147 -6.06 -20.91 25.80
N ASP A 148 -5.57 -22.01 26.29
CA ASP A 148 -4.17 -22.35 26.20
C ASP A 148 -3.85 -22.94 24.83
N TYR A 149 -2.68 -22.58 24.31
CA TYR A 149 -2.19 -23.06 23.03
C TYR A 149 -1.01 -24.02 23.26
N PRO A 150 -0.98 -25.15 22.56
CA PRO A 150 0.07 -26.15 22.74
C PRO A 150 1.40 -25.75 22.04
N VAL A 151 1.54 -24.47 21.65
CA VAL A 151 2.67 -23.93 20.89
C VAL A 151 3.08 -22.56 21.40
N ALA A 152 4.37 -22.24 21.35
CA ALA A 152 4.90 -20.98 21.85
C ALA A 152 4.40 -19.76 21.06
N HIS A 153 4.18 -19.92 19.75
CA HIS A 153 3.78 -18.84 18.83
C HIS A 153 2.46 -19.20 18.13
N PRO A 154 1.31 -19.15 18.86
CA PRO A 154 0.04 -19.67 18.35
C PRO A 154 -0.45 -18.93 17.10
N PHE A 155 -0.10 -17.67 16.91
CA PHE A 155 -0.62 -16.85 15.82
C PHE A 155 0.12 -17.02 14.49
N GLU A 156 1.13 -17.89 14.40
CA GLU A 156 1.55 -18.44 13.11
C GLU A 156 0.41 -19.18 12.40
N ASN A 157 -0.52 -19.72 13.19
CA ASN A 157 -1.76 -20.31 12.71
C ASN A 157 -2.84 -19.22 12.63
N VAL A 158 -3.22 -18.83 11.42
CA VAL A 158 -4.25 -17.80 11.20
C VAL A 158 -5.64 -18.19 11.76
N ILE A 159 -5.90 -19.48 11.97
CA ILE A 159 -7.14 -19.93 12.61
C ILE A 159 -7.11 -19.58 14.11
N TYR A 160 -5.99 -19.80 14.80
CA TYR A 160 -5.85 -19.41 16.21
C TYR A 160 -5.93 -17.88 16.40
N ALA A 161 -5.48 -17.13 15.42
CA ALA A 161 -5.58 -15.67 15.46
C ALA A 161 -7.04 -15.16 15.52
N LEU A 162 -8.03 -15.95 15.08
CA LEU A 162 -9.45 -15.62 15.19
C LEU A 162 -9.91 -15.53 16.65
N ASP A 163 -9.27 -16.25 17.56
CA ASP A 163 -9.58 -16.22 19.00
C ASP A 163 -9.42 -14.83 19.60
N THR A 164 -8.66 -13.95 18.94
CA THR A 164 -8.51 -12.56 19.38
C THR A 164 -9.76 -11.70 19.18
N PHE A 165 -10.81 -12.20 18.49
CA PHE A 165 -12.02 -11.40 18.23
C PHE A 165 -13.27 -12.20 17.82
N LYS A 166 -13.19 -13.48 17.56
CA LYS A 166 -14.28 -14.24 16.94
C LYS A 166 -15.59 -14.19 17.73
N GLU A 167 -15.52 -14.03 19.05
CA GLU A 167 -16.70 -13.92 19.93
C GLU A 167 -17.33 -12.51 19.93
N SER A 168 -16.64 -11.51 19.35
CA SER A 168 -17.14 -10.13 19.31
C SER A 168 -18.44 -10.05 18.49
N PRO A 169 -19.40 -9.20 18.90
CA PRO A 169 -20.60 -8.94 18.11
C PRO A 169 -20.23 -8.19 16.81
N LEU A 170 -21.11 -8.28 15.82
CA LEU A 170 -21.00 -7.45 14.63
C LEU A 170 -21.31 -5.98 14.95
N VAL A 171 -20.62 -5.06 14.30
CA VAL A 171 -20.86 -3.61 14.46
C VAL A 171 -21.93 -3.08 13.51
N ASN A 172 -22.28 -3.84 12.48
CA ASN A 172 -23.40 -3.62 11.55
C ASN A 172 -23.72 -4.93 10.81
N LYS A 173 -24.88 -5.01 10.18
CA LYS A 173 -25.23 -6.15 9.32
C LYS A 173 -24.29 -6.25 8.12
N PRO A 174 -23.87 -7.46 7.71
CA PRO A 174 -23.03 -7.67 6.54
C PRO A 174 -23.68 -7.12 5.26
N GLY A 175 -22.91 -6.35 4.50
CA GLY A 175 -23.37 -5.67 3.29
C GLY A 175 -24.01 -4.30 3.52
N GLU A 176 -24.44 -3.97 4.73
CA GLU A 176 -25.21 -2.75 5.02
C GLU A 176 -24.37 -1.48 4.82
N LYS A 177 -23.14 -1.45 5.30
CA LYS A 177 -22.25 -0.30 5.18
C LYS A 177 -20.78 -0.67 5.22
N TYR A 178 -19.96 0.26 4.77
CA TYR A 178 -18.52 0.18 4.88
C TYR A 178 -18.07 0.39 6.35
N SER A 179 -17.35 -0.59 6.88
CA SER A 179 -16.73 -0.53 8.21
C SER A 179 -15.36 -1.21 8.18
N TYR A 180 -14.30 -0.39 8.06
CA TYR A 180 -12.94 -0.90 7.94
C TYR A 180 -12.58 -1.82 9.11
N SER A 181 -12.06 -3.01 8.81
CA SER A 181 -11.65 -3.98 9.82
C SER A 181 -10.40 -4.76 9.44
N THR A 182 -9.35 -4.64 10.24
CA THR A 182 -8.19 -5.52 10.14
C THR A 182 -8.55 -6.95 10.56
N ARG A 183 -9.44 -7.12 11.53
CA ARG A 183 -9.91 -8.43 11.99
C ARG A 183 -10.72 -9.16 10.91
N GLY A 184 -11.49 -8.44 10.10
CA GLY A 184 -12.13 -9.01 8.92
C GLY A 184 -11.13 -9.67 7.97
N TYR A 185 -9.95 -9.08 7.81
CA TYR A 185 -8.87 -9.64 6.98
C TYR A 185 -8.14 -10.82 7.62
N MET A 186 -8.21 -10.96 8.93
CA MET A 186 -7.76 -12.19 9.59
C MET A 186 -8.70 -13.35 9.24
N LEU A 187 -10.02 -13.13 9.24
CA LEU A 187 -10.96 -14.11 8.76
C LEU A 187 -10.76 -14.44 7.27
N VAL A 188 -10.44 -13.43 6.42
CA VAL A 188 -10.06 -13.69 5.01
C VAL A 188 -8.82 -14.58 4.93
N SER A 189 -7.78 -14.35 5.73
CA SER A 189 -6.59 -15.21 5.70
C SER A 189 -6.88 -16.64 6.10
N ALA A 190 -7.80 -16.86 7.06
CA ALA A 190 -8.29 -18.19 7.43
C ALA A 190 -9.09 -18.84 6.29
N VAL A 191 -9.96 -18.08 5.61
CA VAL A 191 -10.70 -18.57 4.42
C VAL A 191 -9.72 -18.97 3.31
N VAL A 192 -8.71 -18.15 3.04
CA VAL A 192 -7.67 -18.45 2.01
C VAL A 192 -6.89 -19.72 2.40
N GLU A 193 -6.51 -19.86 3.68
CA GLU A 193 -5.82 -21.05 4.17
C GLU A 193 -6.64 -22.32 3.90
N ARG A 194 -7.92 -22.32 4.29
CA ARG A 194 -8.82 -23.46 4.14
C ARG A 194 -9.17 -23.76 2.67
N ALA A 195 -9.55 -22.74 1.89
CA ALA A 195 -9.90 -22.90 0.49
C ALA A 195 -8.69 -23.40 -0.35
N GLY A 196 -7.50 -22.90 -0.08
CA GLY A 196 -6.28 -23.29 -0.77
C GLY A 196 -5.59 -24.54 -0.19
N LYS A 197 -6.11 -25.14 0.90
CA LYS A 197 -5.59 -26.35 1.57
C LYS A 197 -4.09 -26.28 1.90
N GLN A 198 -3.59 -25.08 2.21
CA GLN A 198 -2.19 -24.82 2.51
C GLN A 198 -2.08 -23.61 3.43
N LYS A 199 -1.09 -23.59 4.34
CA LYS A 199 -0.85 -22.48 5.26
C LYS A 199 -0.87 -21.13 4.52
N PHE A 200 -1.55 -20.15 5.11
CA PHE A 200 -1.76 -18.84 4.47
C PHE A 200 -0.43 -18.18 4.04
N ALA A 201 0.59 -18.16 4.91
CA ALA A 201 1.89 -17.61 4.58
C ALA A 201 2.57 -18.33 3.39
N HIS A 202 2.42 -19.66 3.30
CA HIS A 202 2.93 -20.45 2.19
C HIS A 202 2.20 -20.15 0.88
N GLN A 203 0.88 -19.90 0.93
CA GLN A 203 0.13 -19.50 -0.26
C GLN A 203 0.60 -18.14 -0.77
N VAL A 204 0.79 -17.15 0.10
CA VAL A 204 1.35 -15.84 -0.28
C VAL A 204 2.74 -16.00 -0.89
N ARG A 205 3.61 -16.80 -0.25
CA ARG A 205 4.95 -17.10 -0.77
C ARG A 205 4.91 -17.74 -2.16
N ASN A 206 4.11 -18.80 -2.33
CA ASN A 206 4.10 -19.58 -3.57
C ASN A 206 3.38 -18.87 -4.72
N ARG A 207 2.31 -18.12 -4.43
CA ARG A 207 1.43 -17.53 -5.44
C ARG A 207 1.73 -16.06 -5.75
N THR A 208 2.44 -15.37 -4.86
CA THR A 208 2.80 -13.95 -5.03
C THR A 208 4.30 -13.73 -4.99
N ALA A 209 4.98 -14.15 -3.93
CA ALA A 209 6.40 -13.85 -3.76
C ALA A 209 7.26 -14.54 -4.82
N LYS A 210 7.12 -15.84 -5.02
CA LYS A 210 7.90 -16.59 -6.02
C LYS A 210 7.69 -16.10 -7.46
N PRO A 211 6.45 -15.94 -7.97
CA PRO A 211 6.23 -15.50 -9.35
C PRO A 211 6.78 -14.09 -9.64
N LEU A 212 6.81 -13.21 -8.65
CA LEU A 212 7.35 -11.87 -8.77
C LEU A 212 8.80 -11.74 -8.32
N LYS A 213 9.41 -12.83 -7.84
CA LYS A 213 10.77 -12.84 -7.28
C LYS A 213 10.93 -11.82 -6.14
N LEU A 214 9.95 -11.81 -5.20
CA LEU A 214 10.03 -11.01 -3.98
C LEU A 214 10.93 -11.77 -2.99
N ALA A 215 12.18 -11.36 -2.92
CA ALA A 215 13.20 -12.12 -2.22
C ALA A 215 13.11 -12.03 -0.69
N THR A 216 12.53 -10.94 -0.18
CA THR A 216 12.53 -10.61 1.26
C THR A 216 11.15 -10.62 1.90
N LEU A 217 10.07 -10.76 1.08
CA LEU A 217 8.71 -10.76 1.61
C LEU A 217 8.45 -11.96 2.52
N GLN A 218 8.16 -11.69 3.79
CA GLN A 218 7.90 -12.71 4.81
C GLN A 218 6.96 -12.20 5.90
N PRO A 219 6.41 -13.09 6.76
CA PRO A 219 5.77 -12.68 7.99
C PRO A 219 6.72 -11.90 8.90
N ASP A 220 6.21 -10.89 9.60
CA ASP A 220 6.99 -10.12 10.58
C ASP A 220 6.87 -10.74 11.97
N TYR A 221 7.49 -11.89 12.17
CA TYR A 221 7.53 -12.56 13.46
C TYR A 221 8.56 -11.93 14.38
N GLN A 222 8.16 -11.62 15.62
CA GLN A 222 9.00 -10.89 16.58
C GLN A 222 10.09 -11.75 17.20
N TRP A 223 9.94 -13.05 17.16
CA TRP A 223 10.89 -14.04 17.65
C TRP A 223 11.93 -14.45 16.60
N GLU A 224 11.74 -14.03 15.35
CA GLU A 224 12.70 -14.25 14.29
C GLU A 224 13.65 -13.06 14.14
N GLU A 225 14.94 -13.34 13.99
CA GLU A 225 15.90 -12.34 13.56
C GLU A 225 15.70 -12.07 12.07
N ILE A 226 15.24 -10.87 11.74
CA ILE A 226 15.09 -10.42 10.35
C ILE A 226 16.20 -9.42 10.06
N PRO A 227 17.21 -9.81 9.22
CA PRO A 227 18.29 -8.91 8.84
C PRO A 227 17.78 -7.59 8.25
N HIS A 228 18.50 -6.50 8.51
CA HIS A 228 18.18 -5.16 8.00
C HIS A 228 16.81 -4.60 8.44
N ARG A 229 16.18 -5.15 9.47
CA ARG A 229 14.91 -4.62 10.00
C ARG A 229 15.10 -3.19 10.52
N ALA A 230 14.33 -2.26 9.98
CA ALA A 230 14.35 -0.86 10.43
C ALA A 230 13.85 -0.72 11.87
N VAL A 231 14.54 0.11 12.65
CA VAL A 231 14.06 0.60 13.94
C VAL A 231 12.94 1.60 13.69
N GLY A 232 11.82 1.44 14.39
CA GLY A 232 10.69 2.37 14.26
C GLY A 232 10.82 3.55 15.20
N TYR A 233 10.30 4.69 14.78
CA TYR A 233 10.34 5.95 15.54
C TYR A 233 8.96 6.56 15.64
N ARG A 234 8.62 7.09 16.82
CA ARG A 234 7.39 7.82 17.08
C ARG A 234 7.69 9.22 17.62
N GLN A 235 6.76 10.13 17.47
CA GLN A 235 6.86 11.46 18.07
C GLN A 235 5.97 11.53 19.32
N ARG A 236 6.54 12.00 20.43
CA ARG A 236 5.85 12.20 21.69
C ARG A 236 6.37 13.47 22.36
N GLY A 237 5.46 14.38 22.72
CA GLY A 237 5.83 15.66 23.34
C GLY A 237 6.82 16.49 22.53
N GLY A 238 6.74 16.45 21.19
CA GLY A 238 7.67 17.16 20.30
C GLY A 238 9.02 16.46 20.09
N GLN A 239 9.29 15.35 20.78
CA GLN A 239 10.54 14.59 20.65
C GLN A 239 10.35 13.30 19.87
N VAL A 240 11.35 12.94 19.07
CA VAL A 240 11.38 11.66 18.34
C VAL A 240 12.10 10.61 19.18
N GLU A 241 11.39 9.55 19.52
CA GLU A 241 11.88 8.42 20.31
C GLU A 241 11.70 7.08 19.59
N VAL A 242 12.43 6.06 20.02
CA VAL A 242 12.28 4.69 19.50
C VAL A 242 10.90 4.16 19.85
N SER A 243 10.22 3.61 18.84
CA SER A 243 8.91 3.01 19.01
C SER A 243 9.01 1.65 19.72
N THR A 244 8.09 1.40 20.64
CA THR A 244 8.01 0.10 21.33
C THR A 244 7.73 -1.02 20.33
N ASN A 245 8.36 -2.17 20.55
CA ASN A 245 8.09 -3.35 19.75
C ASN A 245 6.65 -3.86 19.98
N THR A 246 6.05 -4.42 18.94
CA THR A 246 4.67 -4.93 18.99
C THR A 246 4.58 -6.15 18.11
N ASP A 247 4.13 -7.25 18.68
CA ASP A 247 3.79 -8.45 17.92
C ASP A 247 2.65 -8.17 16.95
N VAL A 248 2.86 -8.53 15.68
CA VAL A 248 1.90 -8.38 14.58
C VAL A 248 1.52 -9.71 13.94
N SER A 249 2.01 -10.83 14.48
CA SER A 249 1.74 -12.19 13.98
C SER A 249 0.24 -12.50 13.94
N TRP A 250 -0.48 -12.10 15.00
CA TRP A 250 -1.91 -12.30 15.12
C TRP A 250 -2.75 -11.64 14.03
N LYS A 251 -2.21 -10.71 13.27
CA LYS A 251 -2.90 -9.99 12.18
C LYS A 251 -2.21 -10.16 10.81
N LEU A 252 -1.61 -11.32 10.55
CA LEU A 252 -0.78 -11.57 9.38
C LEU A 252 -1.45 -11.09 8.07
N GLY A 253 -2.64 -11.57 7.72
CA GLY A 253 -3.33 -11.17 6.49
C GLY A 253 -3.82 -9.73 6.46
N GLY A 254 -3.93 -9.09 7.63
CA GLY A 254 -4.39 -7.70 7.76
C GLY A 254 -3.28 -6.66 7.91
N GLY A 255 -2.03 -7.09 8.21
CA GLY A 255 -0.96 -6.14 8.49
C GLY A 255 0.35 -6.72 9.01
N GLY A 256 0.61 -8.02 8.88
CA GLY A 256 1.74 -8.70 9.50
C GLY A 256 2.89 -9.09 8.57
N PHE A 257 2.95 -8.55 7.34
CA PHE A 257 4.08 -8.79 6.44
C PHE A 257 5.14 -7.69 6.51
N ILE A 258 6.39 -8.07 6.21
CA ILE A 258 7.58 -7.22 6.14
C ILE A 258 8.35 -7.55 4.86
N SER A 259 8.97 -6.56 4.24
CA SER A 259 9.96 -6.68 3.17
C SER A 259 10.72 -5.38 2.95
N ASN A 260 11.62 -5.40 1.98
CA ASN A 260 12.28 -4.19 1.48
C ASN A 260 11.45 -3.47 0.41
N ILE A 261 11.96 -2.29 -0.03
CA ILE A 261 11.28 -1.45 -1.05
C ILE A 261 11.25 -2.10 -2.43
N ASP A 262 12.26 -2.89 -2.78
CA ASP A 262 12.32 -3.62 -4.06
C ASP A 262 11.13 -4.56 -4.21
N ASP A 263 10.81 -5.31 -3.17
CA ASP A 263 9.70 -6.25 -3.19
C ASP A 263 8.34 -5.53 -3.28
N LEU A 264 8.17 -4.42 -2.56
CA LEU A 264 6.93 -3.65 -2.67
C LEU A 264 6.76 -3.04 -4.07
N ALA A 265 7.85 -2.56 -4.68
CA ALA A 265 7.84 -2.04 -6.05
C ALA A 265 7.55 -3.14 -7.09
N LYS A 266 8.16 -4.33 -6.94
CA LYS A 266 7.86 -5.49 -7.79
C LYS A 266 6.41 -5.96 -7.65
N PHE A 267 5.86 -5.94 -6.44
CA PHE A 267 4.45 -6.24 -6.21
C PHE A 267 3.53 -5.24 -6.92
N ALA A 268 3.81 -3.94 -6.79
CA ALA A 268 3.10 -2.87 -7.46
C ALA A 268 3.16 -3.01 -9.00
N ALA A 269 4.36 -3.22 -9.57
CA ALA A 269 4.55 -3.47 -11.00
C ALA A 269 3.84 -4.76 -11.47
N GLY A 270 3.89 -5.82 -10.65
CA GLY A 270 3.20 -7.08 -10.92
C GLY A 270 1.68 -6.93 -11.02
N LEU A 271 1.08 -6.09 -10.18
CA LEU A 271 -0.35 -5.74 -10.25
C LEU A 271 -0.68 -4.94 -11.52
N LEU A 272 0.14 -3.94 -11.88
CA LEU A 272 -0.05 -3.14 -13.08
C LEU A 272 0.05 -3.99 -14.36
N ASN A 273 0.94 -4.97 -14.39
CA ASN A 273 1.25 -5.81 -15.55
C ASN A 273 0.50 -7.15 -15.59
N HIS A 274 -0.56 -7.34 -14.79
CA HIS A 274 -1.37 -8.57 -14.72
C HIS A 274 -0.57 -9.86 -14.45
N ARG A 275 0.56 -9.77 -13.73
CA ARG A 275 1.41 -10.93 -13.46
C ARG A 275 0.88 -11.86 -12.36
N LEU A 276 -0.10 -11.41 -11.59
CA LEU A 276 -0.63 -12.14 -10.43
C LEU A 276 -2.04 -12.69 -10.66
N VAL A 277 -2.86 -11.98 -11.41
CA VAL A 277 -4.24 -12.32 -11.73
C VAL A 277 -4.56 -11.89 -13.16
N LYS A 278 -5.57 -12.51 -13.76
CA LYS A 278 -6.05 -12.18 -15.12
C LYS A 278 -6.55 -10.72 -15.19
N PRO A 279 -6.53 -10.08 -16.39
CA PRO A 279 -7.04 -8.71 -16.55
C PRO A 279 -8.47 -8.52 -16.03
N ALA A 280 -9.38 -9.43 -16.33
CA ALA A 280 -10.77 -9.37 -15.86
C ALA A 280 -10.87 -9.48 -14.32
N THR A 281 -10.01 -10.29 -13.71
CA THR A 281 -9.95 -10.42 -12.25
C THR A 281 -9.41 -9.14 -11.61
N ARG A 282 -8.36 -8.54 -12.18
CA ARG A 282 -7.88 -7.24 -11.71
C ARG A 282 -8.96 -6.16 -11.81
N GLN A 283 -9.70 -6.12 -12.91
CA GLN A 283 -10.83 -5.20 -13.07
C GLN A 283 -11.87 -5.41 -11.97
N LYS A 284 -12.24 -6.66 -11.68
CA LYS A 284 -13.14 -6.98 -10.56
C LYS A 284 -12.56 -6.57 -9.20
N MET A 285 -11.26 -6.80 -8.97
CA MET A 285 -10.57 -6.39 -7.73
C MET A 285 -10.63 -4.87 -7.51
N TRP A 286 -10.53 -4.10 -8.58
CA TRP A 286 -10.50 -2.65 -8.55
C TRP A 286 -11.85 -1.99 -8.90
N ALA A 287 -12.92 -2.75 -8.98
CA ALA A 287 -14.27 -2.20 -9.09
C ALA A 287 -14.74 -1.65 -7.74
N ARG A 288 -15.33 -0.45 -7.76
CA ARG A 288 -15.97 0.13 -6.57
C ARG A 288 -17.10 -0.77 -6.09
N GLN A 289 -17.19 -0.97 -4.80
CA GLN A 289 -18.22 -1.82 -4.21
C GLN A 289 -19.43 -1.01 -3.78
N MET A 290 -20.59 -1.63 -3.91
CA MET A 290 -21.86 -1.06 -3.44
C MET A 290 -22.28 -1.73 -2.14
N THR A 291 -22.89 -0.98 -1.24
CA THR A 291 -23.62 -1.53 -0.09
C THR A 291 -24.95 -2.15 -0.54
N SER A 292 -25.61 -2.90 0.33
CA SER A 292 -26.96 -3.44 0.05
C SER A 292 -28.01 -2.33 -0.14
N GLY A 293 -27.77 -1.14 0.42
CA GLY A 293 -28.61 0.05 0.23
C GLY A 293 -28.28 0.87 -1.01
N GLY A 294 -27.38 0.40 -1.90
CA GLY A 294 -27.01 1.08 -3.14
C GLY A 294 -25.98 2.20 -2.98
N GLU A 295 -25.40 2.41 -1.80
CA GLU A 295 -24.33 3.39 -1.59
C GLU A 295 -23.00 2.89 -2.17
N GLN A 296 -22.36 3.70 -3.01
CA GLN A 296 -21.03 3.39 -3.53
C GLN A 296 -19.95 3.69 -2.50
N THR A 297 -19.13 2.69 -2.18
CA THR A 297 -18.02 2.84 -1.25
C THR A 297 -16.74 3.29 -1.95
N LYS A 298 -15.81 3.89 -1.19
CA LYS A 298 -14.47 4.29 -1.67
C LYS A 298 -13.49 3.12 -1.64
N TYR A 299 -13.96 1.91 -1.41
CA TYR A 299 -13.12 0.73 -1.27
C TYR A 299 -13.58 -0.36 -2.25
N ALA A 300 -12.59 -0.99 -2.88
CA ALA A 300 -12.76 -2.13 -3.74
C ALA A 300 -12.45 -3.43 -2.96
N LEU A 301 -11.97 -4.47 -3.62
CA LEU A 301 -11.52 -5.68 -2.93
C LEU A 301 -10.05 -5.49 -2.53
N GLY A 302 -9.78 -5.08 -1.28
CA GLY A 302 -8.44 -4.88 -0.73
C GLY A 302 -7.67 -3.68 -1.24
N PHE A 303 -8.34 -2.80 -1.93
CA PHE A 303 -7.80 -1.56 -2.47
C PHE A 303 -8.78 -0.42 -2.25
N SER A 304 -8.26 0.80 -2.17
CA SER A 304 -9.06 2.00 -2.02
C SER A 304 -8.84 2.96 -3.17
N PHE A 305 -9.88 3.72 -3.49
CA PHE A 305 -9.87 4.76 -4.50
C PHE A 305 -9.82 6.14 -3.88
N ASN A 306 -9.26 7.10 -4.60
CA ASN A 306 -9.35 8.54 -4.30
C ASN A 306 -9.02 8.90 -2.85
N HIS A 307 -7.93 8.37 -2.30
CA HIS A 307 -7.42 8.87 -1.02
C HIS A 307 -6.93 10.33 -1.11
N TYR A 308 -6.97 10.93 -2.29
CA TYR A 308 -6.46 12.28 -2.54
C TYR A 308 -7.58 13.33 -2.51
N ARG A 309 -8.33 13.42 -1.38
CA ARG A 309 -9.35 14.45 -1.18
C ARG A 309 -8.86 15.69 -0.44
N ASP A 310 -7.62 15.75 0.00
CA ASP A 310 -7.15 16.84 0.84
C ASP A 310 -6.60 18.02 0.05
N ALA A 311 -6.67 19.18 0.71
CA ALA A 311 -6.12 20.45 0.29
C ALA A 311 -4.63 20.40 -0.08
N GLU A 312 -3.91 19.38 0.40
CA GLU A 312 -2.48 19.17 0.14
C GLU A 312 -2.17 18.68 -1.28
N LEU A 313 -3.20 18.30 -2.08
CA LEU A 313 -3.07 17.84 -3.46
C LEU A 313 -3.99 18.64 -4.42
N HIS A 314 -4.26 19.89 -4.12
CA HIS A 314 -5.05 20.77 -4.96
C HIS A 314 -4.56 20.83 -6.43
N THR A 315 -3.27 20.66 -6.65
CA THR A 315 -2.68 20.63 -7.99
C THR A 315 -3.15 19.47 -8.85
N TRP A 316 -3.48 18.33 -8.26
CA TRP A 316 -3.95 17.13 -8.97
C TRP A 316 -5.40 17.24 -9.42
N LYS A 317 -6.25 17.90 -8.64
CA LYS A 317 -7.64 18.20 -9.01
C LYS A 317 -7.75 19.40 -9.94
N ALA A 318 -6.92 20.40 -9.74
CA ALA A 318 -7.00 21.65 -10.49
C ALA A 318 -6.67 21.49 -11.97
N ASN A 319 -5.89 20.48 -12.35
CA ASN A 319 -5.44 20.27 -13.72
C ASN A 319 -6.32 19.32 -14.54
N GLY A 320 -7.50 18.92 -14.04
CA GLY A 320 -8.47 18.13 -14.82
C GLY A 320 -7.98 16.75 -15.27
N THR A 321 -6.82 16.29 -14.86
CA THR A 321 -6.16 15.09 -15.37
C THR A 321 -6.78 13.78 -14.89
N GLY A 322 -8.04 13.70 -14.58
CA GLY A 322 -8.83 12.47 -14.37
C GLY A 322 -8.12 11.14 -14.05
N ILE A 323 -6.92 11.19 -13.45
CA ILE A 323 -6.12 9.99 -13.16
C ILE A 323 -6.74 9.25 -12.00
N GLU A 324 -7.32 8.11 -12.32
CA GLU A 324 -7.78 7.21 -11.29
C GLU A 324 -6.57 6.53 -10.61
N ILE A 325 -6.51 6.69 -9.30
CA ILE A 325 -5.50 6.03 -8.47
C ILE A 325 -6.18 5.00 -7.58
N VAL A 326 -5.68 3.79 -7.65
CA VAL A 326 -6.05 2.67 -6.80
C VAL A 326 -4.84 2.25 -5.98
N GLY A 327 -5.03 1.89 -4.72
CA GLY A 327 -3.92 1.51 -3.88
C GLY A 327 -4.30 1.20 -2.44
N HIS A 328 -3.32 1.21 -1.57
CA HIS A 328 -3.56 1.02 -0.14
C HIS A 328 -2.52 1.76 0.70
N SER A 329 -2.95 2.29 1.84
CA SER A 329 -2.06 2.84 2.86
C SER A 329 -1.72 1.78 3.91
N GLY A 330 -0.58 1.92 4.56
CA GLY A 330 -0.20 1.15 5.73
C GLY A 330 0.15 2.07 6.90
N SER A 331 -0.42 1.78 8.08
CA SER A 331 -0.13 2.51 9.30
C SER A 331 -0.18 1.55 10.49
N GLN A 332 0.95 1.39 11.14
CA GLN A 332 1.07 0.67 12.43
C GLN A 332 2.33 1.11 13.15
N LYS A 333 2.54 0.63 14.37
CA LYS A 333 3.80 0.84 15.08
C LYS A 333 4.97 0.46 14.18
N LYS A 334 6.01 1.30 14.19
CA LYS A 334 7.25 1.18 13.42
C LYS A 334 7.13 1.40 11.91
N ALA A 335 5.94 1.70 11.34
CA ALA A 335 5.84 1.90 9.91
C ALA A 335 4.66 2.76 9.46
N LYS A 336 4.96 3.55 8.42
CA LYS A 336 4.00 4.19 7.53
C LYS A 336 4.36 3.82 6.10
N THR A 337 3.38 3.32 5.35
CA THR A 337 3.59 2.86 3.97
C THR A 337 2.48 3.33 3.05
N TRP A 338 2.80 3.39 1.77
CA TRP A 338 1.84 3.78 0.74
C TRP A 338 2.13 3.06 -0.57
N MET A 339 1.08 2.61 -1.22
CA MET A 339 1.11 2.12 -2.59
C MET A 339 0.01 2.82 -3.37
N ALA A 340 0.37 3.57 -4.40
CA ALA A 340 -0.53 4.27 -5.31
C ALA A 340 -0.28 3.79 -6.73
N LEU A 341 -1.32 3.36 -7.43
CA LEU A 341 -1.24 2.80 -8.78
C LEU A 341 -2.21 3.52 -9.70
N SER A 342 -1.77 3.94 -10.86
CA SER A 342 -2.62 4.39 -11.97
C SER A 342 -2.56 3.34 -13.09
N PRO A 343 -3.62 2.53 -13.26
CA PRO A 343 -3.66 1.50 -14.29
C PRO A 343 -3.59 2.06 -15.71
N GLN A 344 -4.26 3.19 -15.94
CA GLN A 344 -4.34 3.84 -17.25
C GLN A 344 -2.97 4.38 -17.70
N LYS A 345 -2.18 4.88 -16.76
CA LYS A 345 -0.83 5.43 -17.01
C LYS A 345 0.28 4.41 -16.80
N LYS A 346 -0.04 3.18 -16.39
CA LYS A 346 0.94 2.17 -15.96
C LYS A 346 1.97 2.74 -14.98
N LEU A 347 1.52 3.67 -14.12
CA LEU A 347 2.32 4.41 -13.16
C LEU A 347 2.07 3.86 -11.75
N GLY A 348 3.13 3.73 -10.97
CA GLY A 348 3.06 3.34 -9.57
C GLY A 348 4.03 4.13 -8.69
N ILE A 349 3.59 4.45 -7.49
CA ILE A 349 4.42 5.03 -6.44
C ILE A 349 4.33 4.15 -5.21
N VAL A 350 5.47 3.80 -4.64
CA VAL A 350 5.55 3.08 -3.37
C VAL A 350 6.44 3.84 -2.39
N VAL A 351 6.00 3.88 -1.13
CA VAL A 351 6.68 4.61 -0.05
C VAL A 351 6.68 3.74 1.20
N MET A 352 7.82 3.65 1.87
CA MET A 352 7.98 3.02 3.17
C MET A 352 8.78 3.94 4.11
N SER A 353 8.30 4.15 5.34
CA SER A 353 9.00 4.93 6.34
C SER A 353 8.94 4.24 7.69
N ASN A 354 10.02 4.33 8.46
CA ASN A 354 10.10 3.88 9.85
C ASN A 354 9.65 4.96 10.85
N SER A 355 9.23 6.14 10.39
CA SER A 355 8.68 7.20 11.22
C SER A 355 7.14 7.08 11.27
N GLU A 356 6.57 6.79 12.46
CA GLU A 356 5.12 6.58 12.66
C GLU A 356 4.28 7.85 12.38
N TYR A 357 4.92 9.00 12.39
CA TYR A 357 4.33 10.31 12.11
C TYR A 357 4.49 10.74 10.64
N ALA A 358 5.18 9.95 9.80
CA ALA A 358 5.31 10.24 8.38
C ALA A 358 3.94 10.37 7.71
N ARG A 359 3.85 11.26 6.74
CA ARG A 359 2.68 11.47 5.86
C ARG A 359 2.95 10.84 4.47
N PRO A 360 2.87 9.51 4.34
CA PRO A 360 3.32 8.82 3.12
C PRO A 360 2.48 9.18 1.90
N ARG A 361 1.23 9.60 2.09
CA ARG A 361 0.38 10.13 1.04
C ARG A 361 0.96 11.42 0.44
N ARG A 362 1.41 12.35 1.28
CA ARG A 362 2.06 13.60 0.84
C ARG A 362 3.35 13.30 0.08
N LEU A 363 4.18 12.37 0.60
CA LEU A 363 5.39 11.90 -0.08
C LEU A 363 5.08 11.34 -1.48
N ALA A 364 4.05 10.48 -1.59
CA ALA A 364 3.61 9.94 -2.87
C ALA A 364 3.09 11.05 -3.81
N GLY A 365 2.37 12.04 -3.30
CA GLY A 365 1.91 13.20 -4.06
C GLY A 365 3.07 13.99 -4.66
N ARG A 366 4.11 14.26 -3.86
CA ARG A 366 5.32 14.95 -4.34
C ARG A 366 6.06 14.15 -5.42
N LEU A 367 6.12 12.81 -5.28
CA LEU A 367 6.70 11.95 -6.31
C LEU A 367 5.88 11.95 -7.60
N LEU A 368 4.55 11.96 -7.50
CA LEU A 368 3.66 12.07 -8.65
C LEU A 368 3.86 13.41 -9.39
N GLU A 369 4.01 14.53 -8.67
CA GLU A 369 4.33 15.83 -9.27
C GLU A 369 5.68 15.80 -10.01
N VAL A 370 6.67 15.06 -9.50
CA VAL A 370 7.98 14.91 -10.14
C VAL A 370 7.87 14.12 -11.45
N VAL A 371 7.09 13.03 -11.48
CA VAL A 371 6.97 12.17 -12.66
C VAL A 371 5.96 12.68 -13.69
N MET A 372 5.06 13.58 -13.28
CA MET A 372 4.03 14.19 -14.13
C MET A 372 4.10 15.72 -14.04
N PRO A 373 5.16 16.33 -14.56
CA PRO A 373 5.34 17.78 -14.49
C PRO A 373 4.18 18.52 -15.19
N LYS A 374 3.85 19.71 -14.66
CA LYS A 374 2.83 20.60 -15.25
C LYS A 374 3.19 20.89 -16.71
N GLY A 375 2.27 20.63 -17.62
CA GLY A 375 2.42 20.95 -19.05
C GLY A 375 2.36 19.76 -20.01
N LEU A 376 2.44 18.52 -19.53
CA LEU A 376 2.12 17.35 -20.34
C LEU A 376 0.59 17.12 -20.31
N GLN A 377 -0.11 17.84 -21.15
CA GLN A 377 -1.50 17.51 -21.50
C GLN A 377 -1.49 16.14 -22.18
N PRO A 378 -2.46 15.25 -21.92
CA PRO A 378 -2.63 14.08 -22.76
C PRO A 378 -2.92 14.58 -24.17
N SER A 379 -2.20 14.08 -25.18
CA SER A 379 -2.66 14.16 -26.56
C SER A 379 -4.06 13.54 -26.63
N GLU A 380 -5.00 14.31 -27.19
CA GLU A 380 -6.37 13.89 -27.48
C GLU A 380 -6.44 12.54 -28.20
#